data_d6c350356941b1f40c478040b681053b
#
_entry.id   d6c350356941b1f40c478040b681053b
#
_cell.length_a   1.000
_cell.length_b   1.000
_cell.length_c   1.000
_cell.angle_alpha   90.00
_cell.angle_beta   90.00
_cell.angle_gamma   90.00
#
_symmetry.space_group_name_H-M   'P 1'
#
loop_
_entity.id
_entity.type
_entity.pdbx_description
1 polymer ?
#
loop_
_entity_poly.entity_id
_entity_poly.type
_entity_poly.pdbx_seq_one_letter_code
_entity_poly.pdbx_strand_id
1 'polypeptide(L)'
;MTKTAARRPAPGAVAVRQFPAPPPAGDRRRRRFLDQARAYGFMLGGLICFALFSWYPAIRAVVIAFQKYTPGSSPEWVGTANFTRVLHDPEFSAAWRNTLTFTLLALLIGFAIPFVLALVLNELRHAKAFFRVVVYLPVMIPPVVSALLWKWFYDPGAGLANETLSFLHLPTSNWSNGADTALISLVIVATWANMGGTVLIYLAALQSIPGELYEAAELDGANILQRIRHVTIPQTRFVILMLMLLQIIATMQVFTEPFVITGGGPENATVTVLYLIYKYAFLYNDFGGACALSVMLLVLLGVFSAVYLRLTRSGEDG
;
A
#
# COMPACT_ATOMS: atom_id res chain seq x y z
N MET A 1 -51.06 63.23 -36.71
CA MET A 1 -50.46 62.77 -35.48
C MET A 1 -51.20 61.48 -35.01
N THR A 2 -50.74 60.31 -35.45
CA THR A 2 -51.37 59.06 -35.15
C THR A 2 -50.39 58.28 -34.27
N LYS A 3 -50.73 58.14 -32.97
CA LYS A 3 -49.94 57.39 -31.99
C LYS A 3 -50.19 55.86 -32.16
N THR A 4 -49.14 55.16 -32.61
CA THR A 4 -49.15 53.69 -32.66
C THR A 4 -48.99 53.15 -31.24
N ALA A 5 -50.02 52.50 -30.75
CA ALA A 5 -50.02 51.87 -29.45
C ALA A 5 -49.22 50.56 -29.52
N ALA A 6 -48.15 50.48 -28.75
CA ALA A 6 -47.37 49.24 -28.54
C ALA A 6 -48.21 48.20 -27.76
N ARG A 7 -48.52 47.06 -28.38
CA ARG A 7 -49.17 45.92 -27.74
C ARG A 7 -48.20 45.32 -26.69
N ARG A 8 -48.58 45.29 -25.44
CA ARG A 8 -47.91 44.54 -24.38
C ARG A 8 -48.07 43.04 -24.64
N PRO A 9 -47.01 42.24 -24.53
CA PRO A 9 -47.13 40.78 -24.63
C PRO A 9 -47.94 40.23 -23.42
N ALA A 10 -48.75 39.20 -23.66
CA ALA A 10 -49.59 38.54 -22.68
C ALA A 10 -48.74 37.88 -21.58
N PRO A 11 -49.17 37.93 -20.30
CA PRO A 11 -48.49 37.22 -19.19
C PRO A 11 -48.74 35.73 -19.32
N GLY A 12 -47.69 34.94 -19.57
CA GLY A 12 -47.76 33.47 -19.60
C GLY A 12 -46.94 32.76 -20.68
N ALA A 13 -46.28 33.46 -21.58
CA ALA A 13 -45.41 32.80 -22.56
C ALA A 13 -44.11 32.30 -21.88
N VAL A 14 -44.08 31.06 -21.47
CA VAL A 14 -42.84 30.33 -21.06
C VAL A 14 -41.94 30.33 -22.31
N ALA A 15 -40.83 31.05 -22.26
CA ALA A 15 -39.85 31.04 -23.32
C ALA A 15 -39.26 29.63 -23.45
N VAL A 16 -39.76 28.87 -24.44
CA VAL A 16 -39.16 27.58 -24.79
C VAL A 16 -37.73 27.84 -25.20
N ARG A 17 -36.77 27.45 -24.34
CA ARG A 17 -35.36 27.49 -24.70
C ARG A 17 -35.18 26.59 -25.92
N GLN A 18 -35.02 27.23 -27.08
CA GLN A 18 -34.63 26.53 -28.30
C GLN A 18 -33.22 25.97 -28.07
N PHE A 19 -33.11 24.67 -27.88
CA PHE A 19 -31.83 24.02 -27.93
C PHE A 19 -31.23 24.18 -29.32
N PRO A 20 -29.95 24.57 -29.45
CA PRO A 20 -29.33 24.71 -30.76
C PRO A 20 -29.39 23.39 -31.52
N ALA A 21 -29.74 23.42 -32.79
CA ALA A 21 -29.86 22.26 -33.63
C ALA A 21 -28.57 21.44 -33.59
N PRO A 22 -28.67 20.11 -33.55
CA PRO A 22 -27.48 19.26 -33.49
C PRO A 22 -26.63 19.46 -34.76
N PRO A 23 -25.29 19.58 -34.63
CA PRO A 23 -24.41 19.83 -35.78
C PRO A 23 -24.48 18.71 -36.80
N PRO A 24 -24.25 18.96 -38.09
CA PRO A 24 -24.32 18.01 -39.19
C PRO A 24 -23.37 16.80 -38.92
N ALA A 25 -23.75 15.61 -39.41
CA ALA A 25 -23.08 14.33 -39.08
C ALA A 25 -21.57 14.29 -39.40
N GLY A 26 -21.13 15.01 -40.44
CA GLY A 26 -19.70 15.11 -40.80
C GLY A 26 -18.87 15.89 -39.79
N ASP A 27 -19.46 16.94 -39.18
CA ASP A 27 -18.80 17.78 -38.19
C ASP A 27 -18.67 17.06 -36.84
N ARG A 28 -19.59 16.15 -36.54
CA ARG A 28 -19.53 15.26 -35.33
C ARG A 28 -18.37 14.27 -35.40
N ARG A 29 -18.07 13.67 -36.55
CA ARG A 29 -16.94 12.76 -36.73
C ARG A 29 -15.61 13.49 -36.57
N ARG A 30 -15.47 14.67 -37.19
CA ARG A 30 -14.26 15.47 -37.09
C ARG A 30 -14.03 15.99 -35.67
N ARG A 31 -15.07 16.46 -34.99
CA ARG A 31 -14.97 16.88 -33.56
C ARG A 31 -14.58 15.72 -32.66
N ARG A 32 -15.23 14.57 -32.79
CA ARG A 32 -14.84 13.36 -32.03
C ARG A 32 -13.39 12.96 -32.26
N PHE A 33 -12.92 12.99 -33.50
CA PHE A 33 -11.53 12.70 -33.82
C PHE A 33 -10.56 13.73 -33.20
N LEU A 34 -10.86 15.00 -33.28
CA LEU A 34 -10.05 16.06 -32.67
C LEU A 34 -10.06 15.99 -31.13
N ASP A 35 -11.20 15.68 -30.53
CA ASP A 35 -11.30 15.52 -29.09
C ASP A 35 -10.55 14.27 -28.61
N GLN A 36 -10.62 13.17 -29.35
CA GLN A 36 -9.81 11.98 -29.08
C GLN A 36 -8.31 12.26 -29.28
N ALA A 37 -7.93 12.95 -30.37
CA ALA A 37 -6.53 13.32 -30.61
C ALA A 37 -5.97 14.22 -29.52
N ARG A 38 -6.76 15.17 -29.02
CA ARG A 38 -6.40 16.01 -27.87
C ARG A 38 -6.26 15.17 -26.59
N ALA A 39 -7.22 14.28 -26.31
CA ALA A 39 -7.15 13.38 -25.15
C ALA A 39 -5.91 12.50 -25.20
N TYR A 40 -5.61 11.87 -26.34
CA TYR A 40 -4.37 11.10 -26.53
C TYR A 40 -3.11 11.96 -26.44
N GLY A 41 -3.15 13.21 -26.95
CA GLY A 41 -2.05 14.16 -26.81
C GLY A 41 -1.74 14.51 -25.35
N PHE A 42 -2.76 14.68 -24.51
CA PHE A 42 -2.58 14.85 -23.05
C PHE A 42 -2.01 13.60 -22.37
N MET A 43 -2.48 12.42 -22.78
CA MET A 43 -1.99 11.16 -22.23
C MET A 43 -0.55 10.83 -22.66
N LEU A 44 -0.12 11.31 -23.85
CA LEU A 44 1.17 10.96 -24.45
C LEU A 44 2.35 11.30 -23.54
N GLY A 45 2.33 12.50 -22.93
CA GLY A 45 3.37 12.93 -21.99
C GLY A 45 3.49 11.97 -20.78
N GLY A 46 2.36 11.61 -20.17
CA GLY A 46 2.33 10.65 -19.07
C GLY A 46 2.78 9.25 -19.50
N LEU A 47 2.35 8.77 -20.66
CA LEU A 47 2.76 7.47 -21.20
C LEU A 47 4.26 7.41 -21.51
N ILE A 48 4.85 8.48 -22.06
CA ILE A 48 6.29 8.58 -22.31
C ILE A 48 7.06 8.54 -20.98
N CYS A 49 6.64 9.36 -20.01
CA CYS A 49 7.28 9.34 -18.68
C CYS A 49 7.18 7.94 -18.05
N PHE A 50 6.03 7.29 -18.10
CA PHE A 50 5.84 5.96 -17.56
C PHE A 50 6.68 4.90 -18.29
N ALA A 51 6.75 4.98 -19.63
CA ALA A 51 7.57 4.10 -20.45
C ALA A 51 9.07 4.25 -20.13
N LEU A 52 9.58 5.47 -19.99
CA LEU A 52 11.00 5.73 -19.76
C LEU A 52 11.43 5.47 -18.32
N PHE A 53 10.63 5.86 -17.33
CA PHE A 53 11.02 5.81 -15.91
C PHE A 53 10.50 4.59 -15.15
N SER A 54 9.57 3.83 -15.71
CA SER A 54 8.99 2.65 -15.07
C SER A 54 9.22 1.38 -15.88
N TRP A 55 8.71 1.34 -17.11
CA TRP A 55 8.78 0.11 -17.92
C TRP A 55 10.18 -0.19 -18.45
N TYR A 56 10.89 0.82 -18.96
CA TYR A 56 12.24 0.60 -19.48
C TYR A 56 13.20 0.07 -18.40
N PRO A 57 13.30 0.68 -17.19
CA PRO A 57 14.15 0.12 -16.13
C PRO A 57 13.71 -1.26 -15.67
N ALA A 58 12.39 -1.54 -15.59
CA ALA A 58 11.88 -2.85 -15.21
C ALA A 58 12.26 -3.93 -16.23
N ILE A 59 12.09 -3.67 -17.54
CA ILE A 59 12.49 -4.60 -18.61
C ILE A 59 14.01 -4.78 -18.60
N ARG A 60 14.79 -3.69 -18.41
CA ARG A 60 16.25 -3.78 -18.32
C ARG A 60 16.69 -4.60 -17.11
N ALA A 61 16.05 -4.48 -15.97
CA ALA A 61 16.33 -5.32 -14.80
C ALA A 61 16.10 -6.81 -15.09
N VAL A 62 15.01 -7.15 -15.79
CA VAL A 62 14.78 -8.55 -16.25
C VAL A 62 15.90 -9.02 -17.18
N VAL A 63 16.35 -8.20 -18.12
CA VAL A 63 17.47 -8.57 -19.03
C VAL A 63 18.79 -8.74 -18.26
N ILE A 64 19.08 -7.82 -17.34
CA ILE A 64 20.31 -7.85 -16.50
C ILE A 64 20.34 -9.09 -15.61
N ALA A 65 19.18 -9.61 -15.18
CA ALA A 65 19.11 -10.86 -14.40
C ALA A 65 19.78 -12.06 -15.10
N PHE A 66 19.84 -12.04 -16.45
CA PHE A 66 20.50 -13.06 -17.27
C PHE A 66 21.90 -12.67 -17.75
N GLN A 67 22.42 -11.54 -17.26
CA GLN A 67 23.73 -11.01 -17.63
C GLN A 67 24.64 -10.87 -16.41
N LYS A 68 25.93 -11.14 -16.58
CA LYS A 68 26.95 -10.66 -15.65
C LYS A 68 27.14 -9.18 -15.93
N TYR A 69 26.76 -8.35 -14.98
CA TYR A 69 26.77 -6.91 -15.15
C TYR A 69 27.27 -6.22 -13.88
N THR A 70 28.29 -5.40 -14.06
CA THR A 70 28.84 -4.46 -13.08
C THR A 70 28.85 -3.07 -13.74
N PRO A 71 28.48 -1.98 -13.06
CA PRO A 71 28.53 -0.64 -13.63
C PRO A 71 29.91 -0.31 -14.20
N GLY A 72 29.97 0.18 -15.43
CA GLY A 72 31.18 0.50 -16.14
C GLY A 72 31.78 -0.65 -16.94
N SER A 73 31.23 -1.86 -16.89
CA SER A 73 31.63 -2.99 -17.75
C SER A 73 30.61 -3.26 -18.85
N SER A 74 31.07 -3.90 -19.94
CA SER A 74 30.17 -4.42 -20.95
C SER A 74 29.38 -5.63 -20.39
N PRO A 75 28.04 -5.68 -20.57
CA PRO A 75 27.22 -6.80 -20.10
C PRO A 75 27.60 -8.09 -20.85
N GLU A 76 27.82 -9.17 -20.12
CA GLU A 76 28.06 -10.51 -20.66
C GLU A 76 26.86 -11.40 -20.38
N TRP A 77 26.36 -12.11 -21.41
CA TRP A 77 25.23 -13.01 -21.26
C TRP A 77 25.64 -14.32 -20.58
N VAL A 78 25.05 -14.62 -19.41
CA VAL A 78 25.38 -15.82 -18.62
C VAL A 78 24.18 -16.75 -18.40
N GLY A 79 23.07 -16.50 -19.08
CA GLY A 79 21.85 -17.29 -18.91
C GLY A 79 21.33 -17.29 -17.48
N THR A 80 21.08 -18.45 -16.89
CA THR A 80 20.51 -18.60 -15.52
C THR A 80 21.56 -18.65 -14.41
N ALA A 81 22.84 -18.40 -14.69
CA ALA A 81 23.91 -18.52 -13.70
C ALA A 81 23.72 -17.61 -12.48
N ASN A 82 23.18 -16.40 -12.65
CA ASN A 82 22.87 -15.50 -11.53
C ASN A 82 21.81 -16.11 -10.60
N PHE A 83 20.76 -16.72 -11.15
CA PHE A 83 19.72 -17.37 -10.37
C PHE A 83 20.29 -18.54 -9.55
N THR A 84 21.09 -19.40 -10.19
CA THR A 84 21.74 -20.53 -9.52
C THR A 84 22.64 -20.05 -8.39
N ARG A 85 23.46 -19.04 -8.62
CA ARG A 85 24.37 -18.48 -7.62
C ARG A 85 23.61 -17.91 -6.42
N VAL A 86 22.57 -17.14 -6.66
CA VAL A 86 21.74 -16.53 -5.59
C VAL A 86 20.99 -17.59 -4.77
N LEU A 87 20.48 -18.64 -5.42
CA LEU A 87 19.83 -19.77 -4.73
C LEU A 87 20.76 -20.53 -3.78
N HIS A 88 22.08 -20.54 -4.06
CA HIS A 88 23.10 -21.17 -3.21
C HIS A 88 23.75 -20.20 -2.21
N ASP A 89 23.30 -18.93 -2.16
CA ASP A 89 23.77 -17.96 -1.18
C ASP A 89 23.32 -18.38 0.23
N PRO A 90 24.23 -18.41 1.23
CA PRO A 90 23.87 -18.74 2.61
C PRO A 90 22.78 -17.85 3.20
N GLU A 91 22.71 -16.57 2.79
CA GLU A 91 21.69 -15.63 3.28
C GLU A 91 20.33 -15.75 2.57
N PHE A 92 20.25 -16.45 1.43
CA PHE A 92 19.04 -16.57 0.63
C PHE A 92 17.86 -17.15 1.45
N SER A 93 18.10 -18.32 2.07
CA SER A 93 17.05 -18.97 2.86
C SER A 93 16.63 -18.15 4.08
N ALA A 94 17.60 -17.51 4.75
CA ALA A 94 17.33 -16.62 5.87
C ALA A 94 16.51 -15.40 5.43
N ALA A 95 16.87 -14.76 4.32
CA ALA A 95 16.16 -13.60 3.79
C ALA A 95 14.68 -13.92 3.45
N TRP A 96 14.42 -15.05 2.80
CA TRP A 96 13.06 -15.49 2.50
C TRP A 96 12.27 -15.82 3.75
N ARG A 97 12.87 -16.59 4.68
CA ARG A 97 12.24 -16.91 5.97
C ARG A 97 11.88 -15.65 6.76
N ASN A 98 12.82 -14.72 6.87
CA ASN A 98 12.60 -13.47 7.61
C ASN A 98 11.51 -12.62 6.95
N THR A 99 11.50 -12.51 5.61
CA THR A 99 10.45 -11.79 4.88
C THR A 99 9.08 -12.41 5.08
N LEU A 100 8.97 -13.75 4.99
CA LEU A 100 7.71 -14.44 5.23
C LEU A 100 7.26 -14.31 6.69
N THR A 101 8.18 -14.45 7.65
CA THR A 101 7.87 -14.26 9.08
C THR A 101 7.42 -12.83 9.36
N PHE A 102 8.13 -11.82 8.81
CA PHE A 102 7.73 -10.43 8.90
C PHE A 102 6.32 -10.21 8.33
N THR A 103 6.04 -10.74 7.14
CA THR A 103 4.72 -10.63 6.50
C THR A 103 3.62 -11.30 7.34
N LEU A 104 3.86 -12.48 7.88
CA LEU A 104 2.90 -13.16 8.76
C LEU A 104 2.62 -12.37 10.04
N LEU A 105 3.67 -11.89 10.71
CA LEU A 105 3.53 -11.04 11.90
C LEU A 105 2.80 -9.73 11.57
N ALA A 106 3.13 -9.11 10.44
CA ALA A 106 2.46 -7.90 9.99
C ALA A 106 0.98 -8.14 9.60
N LEU A 107 0.62 -9.32 9.12
CA LEU A 107 -0.78 -9.69 8.91
C LEU A 107 -1.52 -9.90 10.25
N LEU A 108 -0.87 -10.47 11.24
CA LEU A 108 -1.51 -10.68 12.54
C LEU A 108 -1.68 -9.35 13.31
N ILE A 109 -0.66 -8.51 13.33
CA ILE A 109 -0.60 -7.28 14.13
C ILE A 109 -1.04 -6.09 13.28
N GLY A 110 -0.33 -5.84 12.17
CA GLY A 110 -0.47 -4.65 11.34
C GLY A 110 -1.74 -4.59 10.52
N PHE A 111 -2.43 -5.72 10.34
CA PHE A 111 -3.72 -5.77 9.67
C PHE A 111 -4.90 -5.64 10.64
N ALA A 112 -4.81 -6.29 11.81
CA ALA A 112 -5.88 -6.26 12.81
C ALA A 112 -5.99 -4.89 13.51
N ILE A 113 -4.86 -4.27 13.90
CA ILE A 113 -4.84 -3.01 14.64
C ILE A 113 -5.54 -1.87 13.90
N PRO A 114 -5.26 -1.58 12.60
CA PRO A 114 -5.94 -0.52 11.87
C PRO A 114 -7.46 -0.74 11.77
N PHE A 115 -7.91 -1.98 11.60
CA PHE A 115 -9.33 -2.29 11.54
C PHE A 115 -10.04 -2.02 12.87
N VAL A 116 -9.45 -2.49 13.99
CA VAL A 116 -9.98 -2.22 15.34
C VAL A 116 -9.98 -0.73 15.64
N LEU A 117 -8.90 -0.01 15.32
CA LEU A 117 -8.85 1.45 15.49
C LEU A 117 -9.93 2.17 14.67
N ALA A 118 -10.17 1.73 13.44
CA ALA A 118 -11.24 2.31 12.61
C ALA A 118 -12.63 2.07 13.23
N LEU A 119 -12.89 0.88 13.78
CA LEU A 119 -14.14 0.59 14.51
C LEU A 119 -14.29 1.53 15.72
N VAL A 120 -13.26 1.64 16.55
CA VAL A 120 -13.28 2.54 17.73
C VAL A 120 -13.49 3.99 17.29
N LEU A 121 -12.75 4.47 16.28
CA LEU A 121 -12.90 5.83 15.76
C LEU A 121 -14.29 6.08 15.14
N ASN A 122 -14.93 5.05 14.59
CA ASN A 122 -16.27 5.18 14.03
C ASN A 122 -17.31 5.44 15.12
N GLU A 123 -17.18 4.80 16.27
CA GLU A 123 -18.10 4.92 17.42
C GLU A 123 -17.88 6.21 18.25
N LEU A 124 -16.74 6.89 18.10
CA LEU A 124 -16.46 8.12 18.84
C LEU A 124 -17.48 9.22 18.49
N ARG A 125 -18.14 9.77 19.49
CA ARG A 125 -19.08 10.92 19.35
C ARG A 125 -18.33 12.26 19.39
N HIS A 126 -17.32 12.38 20.23
CA HIS A 126 -16.58 13.63 20.48
C HIS A 126 -15.10 13.44 20.08
N ALA A 127 -14.44 14.54 19.75
CA ALA A 127 -13.00 14.59 19.42
C ALA A 127 -12.56 13.68 18.23
N LYS A 128 -13.50 13.21 17.39
CA LYS A 128 -13.23 12.31 16.25
C LYS A 128 -12.19 12.88 15.29
N ALA A 129 -12.24 14.19 15.03
CA ALA A 129 -11.25 14.87 14.17
C ALA A 129 -9.84 14.84 14.79
N PHE A 130 -9.73 15.10 16.09
CA PHE A 130 -8.45 15.05 16.81
C PHE A 130 -7.82 13.65 16.72
N PHE A 131 -8.56 12.61 17.06
CA PHE A 131 -8.02 11.24 17.01
C PHE A 131 -7.65 10.79 15.59
N ARG A 132 -8.40 11.23 14.56
CA ARG A 132 -8.01 10.99 13.15
C ARG A 132 -6.65 11.60 12.82
N VAL A 133 -6.41 12.83 13.26
CA VAL A 133 -5.11 13.50 13.06
C VAL A 133 -4.01 12.75 13.80
N VAL A 134 -4.20 12.39 15.07
CA VAL A 134 -3.21 11.67 15.87
C VAL A 134 -2.83 10.33 15.26
N VAL A 135 -3.81 9.54 14.79
CA VAL A 135 -3.57 8.24 14.16
C VAL A 135 -2.89 8.39 12.79
N TYR A 136 -3.17 9.48 12.07
CA TYR A 136 -2.59 9.73 10.74
C TYR A 136 -1.21 10.39 10.80
N LEU A 137 -0.88 11.07 11.88
CA LEU A 137 0.36 11.84 12.04
C LEU A 137 1.64 11.03 11.75
N PRO A 138 1.78 9.75 12.19
CA PRO A 138 2.96 8.94 11.87
C PRO A 138 3.23 8.79 10.38
N VAL A 139 2.18 8.67 9.55
CA VAL A 139 2.30 8.53 8.09
C VAL A 139 2.93 9.75 7.43
N MET A 140 2.83 10.92 8.06
CA MET A 140 3.42 12.16 7.55
C MET A 140 4.93 12.27 7.83
N ILE A 141 5.46 11.43 8.72
CA ILE A 141 6.88 11.42 9.07
C ILE A 141 7.64 10.64 7.97
N PRO A 142 8.74 11.19 7.41
CA PRO A 142 9.54 10.43 6.45
C PRO A 142 10.00 9.08 7.03
N PRO A 143 9.91 7.96 6.28
CA PRO A 143 10.16 6.61 6.81
C PRO A 143 11.51 6.44 7.51
N VAL A 144 12.57 7.03 6.97
CA VAL A 144 13.91 6.95 7.58
C VAL A 144 13.96 7.68 8.93
N VAL A 145 13.27 8.83 9.05
CA VAL A 145 13.20 9.59 10.31
C VAL A 145 12.43 8.81 11.36
N SER A 146 11.31 8.21 10.96
CA SER A 146 10.53 7.31 11.82
C SER A 146 11.38 6.13 12.31
N ALA A 147 12.13 5.48 11.40
CA ALA A 147 13.00 4.37 11.76
C ALA A 147 14.13 4.78 12.73
N LEU A 148 14.76 5.96 12.53
CA LEU A 148 15.79 6.50 13.44
C LEU A 148 15.21 6.82 14.82
N LEU A 149 13.99 7.38 14.87
CA LEU A 149 13.31 7.64 16.14
C LEU A 149 13.12 6.35 16.93
N TRP A 150 12.58 5.31 16.27
CA TRP A 150 12.34 4.02 16.91
C TRP A 150 13.64 3.29 17.27
N LYS A 151 14.73 3.45 16.50
CA LYS A 151 16.06 2.94 16.87
C LYS A 151 16.51 3.48 18.21
N TRP A 152 16.29 4.77 18.48
CA TRP A 152 16.55 5.38 19.78
C TRP A 152 15.59 4.88 20.87
N PHE A 153 14.27 4.75 20.56
CA PHE A 153 13.30 4.19 21.51
C PHE A 153 13.68 2.78 21.97
N TYR A 154 14.24 1.98 21.07
CA TYR A 154 14.62 0.58 21.31
C TYR A 154 16.06 0.41 21.81
N ASP A 155 16.76 1.48 22.11
CA ASP A 155 18.11 1.36 22.70
C ASP A 155 18.03 0.58 24.01
N PRO A 156 18.84 -0.50 24.19
CA PRO A 156 18.75 -1.32 25.40
C PRO A 156 19.17 -0.62 26.68
N GLY A 157 20.08 0.39 26.58
CA GLY A 157 20.65 1.08 27.73
C GLY A 157 19.82 2.27 28.19
N ALA A 158 19.48 3.20 27.26
CA ALA A 158 18.82 4.47 27.57
C ALA A 158 17.55 4.69 26.74
N GLY A 159 17.00 3.63 26.14
CA GLY A 159 15.83 3.73 25.29
C GLY A 159 14.53 3.84 26.09
N LEU A 160 13.65 4.74 25.64
CA LEU A 160 12.39 5.03 26.30
C LEU A 160 11.50 3.79 26.48
N ALA A 161 11.60 2.80 25.58
CA ALA A 161 10.82 1.57 25.69
C ALA A 161 11.17 0.78 26.96
N ASN A 162 12.46 0.58 27.25
CA ASN A 162 12.91 -0.12 28.44
C ASN A 162 12.75 0.71 29.71
N GLU A 163 12.91 2.03 29.66
CA GLU A 163 12.60 2.91 30.79
C GLU A 163 11.13 2.82 31.18
N THR A 164 10.23 2.79 30.19
CA THR A 164 8.78 2.64 30.42
C THR A 164 8.46 1.27 31.04
N LEU A 165 9.06 0.18 30.53
CA LEU A 165 8.87 -1.15 31.10
C LEU A 165 9.38 -1.22 32.55
N SER A 166 10.56 -0.64 32.83
CA SER A 166 11.14 -0.60 34.16
C SER A 166 10.28 0.20 35.14
N PHE A 167 9.72 1.34 34.69
CA PHE A 167 8.78 2.14 35.48
C PHE A 167 7.51 1.34 35.84
N LEU A 168 7.04 0.47 34.92
CA LEU A 168 5.89 -0.42 35.13
C LEU A 168 6.27 -1.73 35.86
N HIS A 169 7.52 -1.88 36.31
CA HIS A 169 8.06 -3.11 36.93
C HIS A 169 7.92 -4.35 36.03
N LEU A 170 7.97 -4.15 34.71
CA LEU A 170 7.94 -5.22 33.70
C LEU A 170 9.37 -5.57 33.25
N PRO A 171 9.62 -6.82 32.81
CA PRO A 171 10.92 -7.22 32.29
C PRO A 171 11.30 -6.40 31.05
N THR A 172 12.55 -5.96 30.99
CA THR A 172 13.12 -5.26 29.82
C THR A 172 13.34 -6.23 28.68
N SER A 173 13.43 -5.70 27.45
CA SER A 173 13.64 -6.47 26.22
C SER A 173 14.85 -5.96 25.46
N ASN A 174 15.49 -6.82 24.66
CA ASN A 174 16.53 -6.42 23.73
C ASN A 174 15.97 -5.76 22.44
N TRP A 175 14.66 -5.77 22.26
CA TRP A 175 13.96 -5.16 21.11
C TRP A 175 14.64 -5.50 19.78
N SER A 176 15.11 -4.46 19.04
CA SER A 176 15.80 -4.62 17.77
C SER A 176 17.20 -5.22 17.85
N ASN A 177 17.75 -5.38 19.07
CA ASN A 177 19.11 -5.89 19.30
C ASN A 177 19.14 -7.37 19.71
N GLY A 178 17.99 -8.03 19.86
CA GLY A 178 17.89 -9.47 20.11
C GLY A 178 17.43 -10.21 18.87
N ALA A 179 18.06 -11.34 18.52
CA ALA A 179 17.70 -12.12 17.33
C ALA A 179 16.24 -12.58 17.34
N ASP A 180 15.72 -12.99 18.51
CA ASP A 180 14.35 -13.45 18.68
C ASP A 180 13.31 -12.32 18.70
N THR A 181 13.72 -11.10 19.06
CA THR A 181 12.80 -9.96 19.24
C THR A 181 12.88 -8.94 18.09
N ALA A 182 13.94 -8.97 17.29
CA ALA A 182 14.18 -7.95 16.29
C ALA A 182 13.06 -7.88 15.24
N LEU A 183 12.64 -8.99 14.64
CA LEU A 183 11.60 -8.98 13.62
C LEU A 183 10.27 -8.42 14.12
N ILE A 184 9.81 -8.84 15.30
CA ILE A 184 8.55 -8.34 15.88
C ILE A 184 8.67 -6.87 16.23
N SER A 185 9.83 -6.39 16.70
CA SER A 185 10.08 -4.97 16.95
C SER A 185 9.97 -4.15 15.67
N LEU A 186 10.53 -4.63 14.55
CA LEU A 186 10.39 -3.97 13.26
C LEU A 186 8.94 -3.97 12.76
N VAL A 187 8.18 -5.03 12.98
CA VAL A 187 6.74 -5.10 12.62
C VAL A 187 5.93 -4.05 13.39
N ILE A 188 6.22 -3.85 14.68
CA ILE A 188 5.56 -2.82 15.50
C ILE A 188 5.83 -1.43 14.91
N VAL A 189 7.09 -1.13 14.56
CA VAL A 189 7.47 0.15 13.92
C VAL A 189 6.75 0.34 12.60
N ALA A 190 6.81 -0.65 11.71
CA ALA A 190 6.17 -0.61 10.40
C ALA A 190 4.65 -0.43 10.53
N THR A 191 4.03 -1.12 11.48
CA THR A 191 2.60 -0.97 11.77
C THR A 191 2.27 0.44 12.21
N TRP A 192 2.97 0.97 13.21
CA TRP A 192 2.74 2.32 13.72
C TRP A 192 2.95 3.38 12.64
N ALA A 193 4.01 3.25 11.83
CA ALA A 193 4.33 4.21 10.78
C ALA A 193 3.28 4.24 9.64
N ASN A 194 2.68 3.10 9.31
CA ASN A 194 1.84 2.96 8.11
C ASN A 194 0.33 2.82 8.38
N MET A 195 -0.09 2.55 9.64
CA MET A 195 -1.49 2.23 9.94
C MET A 195 -2.48 3.36 9.64
N GLY A 196 -2.05 4.63 9.73
CA GLY A 196 -2.95 5.78 9.63
C GLY A 196 -3.70 5.84 8.31
N GLY A 197 -3.04 5.57 7.18
CA GLY A 197 -3.67 5.51 5.87
C GLY A 197 -4.73 4.40 5.78
N THR A 198 -4.39 3.22 6.27
CA THR A 198 -5.28 2.05 6.32
C THR A 198 -6.50 2.30 7.20
N VAL A 199 -6.32 2.93 8.37
CA VAL A 199 -7.42 3.33 9.27
C VAL A 199 -8.40 4.26 8.56
N LEU A 200 -7.93 5.25 7.81
CA LEU A 200 -8.82 6.17 7.09
C LEU A 200 -9.62 5.47 6.00
N ILE A 201 -9.03 4.51 5.29
CA ILE A 201 -9.74 3.73 4.26
C ILE A 201 -10.82 2.86 4.92
N TYR A 202 -10.50 2.16 6.01
CA TYR A 202 -11.50 1.41 6.78
C TYR A 202 -12.62 2.31 7.31
N LEU A 203 -12.26 3.47 7.84
CA LEU A 203 -13.25 4.41 8.37
C LEU A 203 -14.20 4.93 7.29
N ALA A 204 -13.70 5.18 6.07
CA ALA A 204 -14.53 5.54 4.94
C ALA A 204 -15.49 4.39 4.54
N ALA A 205 -14.98 3.15 4.52
CA ALA A 205 -15.80 1.97 4.24
C ALA A 205 -16.89 1.76 5.31
N LEU A 206 -16.55 1.90 6.59
CA LEU A 206 -17.51 1.79 7.70
C LEU A 206 -18.62 2.85 7.62
N GLN A 207 -18.28 4.07 7.21
CA GLN A 207 -19.23 5.17 7.05
C GLN A 207 -20.16 5.02 5.83
N SER A 208 -19.83 4.14 4.89
CA SER A 208 -20.69 3.84 3.73
C SER A 208 -21.77 2.79 4.02
N ILE A 209 -21.71 2.11 5.16
CA ILE A 209 -22.70 1.11 5.55
C ILE A 209 -24.01 1.82 5.94
N PRO A 210 -25.18 1.45 5.37
CA PRO A 210 -26.45 2.01 5.75
C PRO A 210 -26.77 1.78 7.24
N GLY A 211 -27.14 2.84 7.97
CA GLY A 211 -27.45 2.77 9.40
C GLY A 211 -28.61 1.80 9.73
N GLU A 212 -29.55 1.67 8.81
CA GLU A 212 -30.69 0.76 8.92
C GLU A 212 -30.30 -0.70 9.21
N LEU A 213 -29.14 -1.14 8.68
CA LEU A 213 -28.63 -2.49 8.95
C LEU A 213 -28.20 -2.67 10.40
N TYR A 214 -27.65 -1.64 11.02
CA TYR A 214 -27.29 -1.67 12.44
C TYR A 214 -28.51 -1.56 13.34
N GLU A 215 -29.49 -0.72 12.97
CA GLU A 215 -30.76 -0.58 13.70
C GLU A 215 -31.57 -1.90 13.67
N ALA A 216 -31.65 -2.56 12.50
CA ALA A 216 -32.28 -3.87 12.39
C ALA A 216 -31.60 -4.92 13.28
N ALA A 217 -30.26 -4.99 13.26
CA ALA A 217 -29.50 -5.89 14.10
C ALA A 217 -29.68 -5.60 15.62
N GLU A 218 -29.85 -4.32 16.00
CA GLU A 218 -30.17 -3.95 17.40
C GLU A 218 -31.57 -4.39 17.82
N LEU A 219 -32.54 -4.26 16.94
CA LEU A 219 -33.92 -4.74 17.19
C LEU A 219 -33.98 -6.27 17.33
N ASP A 220 -33.11 -7.00 16.60
CA ASP A 220 -32.93 -8.45 16.74
C ASP A 220 -32.13 -8.85 18.00
N GLY A 221 -31.71 -7.90 18.83
CA GLY A 221 -30.94 -8.14 20.05
C GLY A 221 -29.48 -8.49 19.85
N ALA A 222 -28.88 -8.18 18.67
CA ALA A 222 -27.48 -8.44 18.38
C ALA A 222 -26.55 -7.57 19.24
N ASN A 223 -25.59 -8.22 19.92
CA ASN A 223 -24.52 -7.53 20.63
C ASN A 223 -23.46 -6.95 19.66
N ILE A 224 -22.53 -6.13 20.17
CA ILE A 224 -21.50 -5.45 19.37
C ILE A 224 -20.69 -6.45 18.52
N LEU A 225 -20.26 -7.58 19.09
CA LEU A 225 -19.46 -8.57 18.37
C LEU A 225 -20.27 -9.25 17.25
N GLN A 226 -21.55 -9.51 17.49
CA GLN A 226 -22.47 -10.06 16.48
C GLN A 226 -22.68 -9.05 15.34
N ARG A 227 -22.86 -7.76 15.64
CA ARG A 227 -22.95 -6.69 14.62
C ARG A 227 -21.67 -6.58 13.80
N ILE A 228 -20.49 -6.64 14.43
CA ILE A 228 -19.22 -6.64 13.70
C ILE A 228 -19.14 -7.85 12.77
N ARG A 229 -19.45 -9.05 13.25
CA ARG A 229 -19.33 -10.29 12.48
C ARG A 229 -20.35 -10.42 11.36
N HIS A 230 -21.60 -10.01 11.57
CA HIS A 230 -22.70 -10.28 10.64
C HIS A 230 -23.10 -9.06 9.78
N VAL A 231 -22.75 -7.84 10.19
CA VAL A 231 -23.01 -6.61 9.43
C VAL A 231 -21.71 -5.99 8.93
N THR A 232 -20.81 -5.61 9.85
CA THR A 232 -19.64 -4.79 9.48
C THR A 232 -18.68 -5.54 8.56
N ILE A 233 -18.22 -6.73 8.95
CA ILE A 233 -17.25 -7.51 8.17
C ILE A 233 -17.82 -7.89 6.78
N PRO A 234 -19.06 -8.42 6.64
CA PRO A 234 -19.62 -8.73 5.35
C PRO A 234 -19.74 -7.50 4.43
N GLN A 235 -20.20 -6.36 4.95
CA GLN A 235 -20.35 -5.12 4.17
C GLN A 235 -19.00 -4.51 3.74
N THR A 236 -17.94 -4.72 4.51
CA THR A 236 -16.61 -4.19 4.22
C THR A 236 -15.66 -5.24 3.63
N ARG A 237 -16.14 -6.48 3.37
CA ARG A 237 -15.30 -7.62 2.94
C ARG A 237 -14.38 -7.29 1.77
N PHE A 238 -14.86 -6.58 0.77
CA PHE A 238 -14.06 -6.21 -0.41
C PHE A 238 -12.89 -5.30 -0.03
N VAL A 239 -13.14 -4.29 0.81
CA VAL A 239 -12.09 -3.37 1.29
C VAL A 239 -11.08 -4.12 2.16
N ILE A 240 -11.55 -5.03 3.03
CA ILE A 240 -10.70 -5.90 3.85
C ILE A 240 -9.77 -6.74 2.97
N LEU A 241 -10.32 -7.44 1.97
CA LEU A 241 -9.53 -8.28 1.06
C LEU A 241 -8.55 -7.45 0.23
N MET A 242 -8.98 -6.30 -0.29
CA MET A 242 -8.11 -5.40 -1.05
C MET A 242 -6.94 -4.89 -0.20
N LEU A 243 -7.20 -4.44 1.01
CA LEU A 243 -6.17 -3.96 1.93
C LEU A 243 -5.24 -5.09 2.39
N MET A 244 -5.76 -6.31 2.56
CA MET A 244 -4.93 -7.48 2.87
C MET A 244 -3.95 -7.80 1.74
N LEU A 245 -4.40 -7.76 0.48
CA LEU A 245 -3.52 -7.93 -0.68
C LEU A 245 -2.41 -6.87 -0.70
N LEU A 246 -2.79 -5.59 -0.53
CA LEU A 246 -1.82 -4.49 -0.51
C LEU A 246 -0.84 -4.60 0.66
N GLN A 247 -1.29 -5.04 1.83
CA GLN A 247 -0.45 -5.29 3.00
C GLN A 247 0.59 -6.39 2.71
N ILE A 248 0.17 -7.52 2.11
CA ILE A 248 1.09 -8.61 1.75
C ILE A 248 2.16 -8.11 0.77
N ILE A 249 1.75 -7.40 -0.29
CA ILE A 249 2.68 -6.85 -1.28
C ILE A 249 3.67 -5.89 -0.62
N ALA A 250 3.21 -5.00 0.25
CA ALA A 250 4.05 -4.01 0.93
C ALA A 250 5.04 -4.68 1.91
N THR A 251 4.58 -5.64 2.72
CA THR A 251 5.42 -6.30 3.72
C THR A 251 6.44 -7.26 3.12
N MET A 252 6.12 -7.91 2.01
CA MET A 252 7.09 -8.71 1.24
C MET A 252 8.23 -7.85 0.64
N GLN A 253 8.03 -6.54 0.56
CA GLN A 253 9.01 -5.57 0.05
C GLN A 253 9.56 -4.66 1.18
N VAL A 254 9.53 -5.13 2.43
CA VAL A 254 10.05 -4.36 3.57
C VAL A 254 11.57 -4.18 3.44
N PHE A 255 12.01 -2.92 3.57
CA PHE A 255 13.41 -2.54 3.43
C PHE A 255 13.87 -1.54 4.50
N THR A 256 13.12 -0.46 4.70
CA THR A 256 13.57 0.69 5.50
C THR A 256 13.87 0.32 6.94
N GLU A 257 12.98 -0.44 7.59
CA GLU A 257 13.14 -0.84 8.98
C GLU A 257 14.34 -1.78 9.18
N PRO A 258 14.50 -2.87 8.41
CA PRO A 258 15.69 -3.71 8.47
C PRO A 258 16.98 -2.96 8.19
N PHE A 259 16.97 -2.06 7.20
CA PHE A 259 18.15 -1.32 6.78
C PHE A 259 18.58 -0.29 7.82
N VAL A 260 17.66 0.54 8.32
CA VAL A 260 17.97 1.68 9.19
C VAL A 260 18.12 1.29 10.66
N ILE A 261 17.25 0.41 11.16
CA ILE A 261 17.20 0.09 12.58
C ILE A 261 18.26 -0.93 12.93
N THR A 262 18.31 -2.06 12.22
CA THR A 262 19.12 -3.23 12.58
C THR A 262 20.33 -3.46 11.67
N GLY A 263 20.34 -2.90 10.46
CA GLY A 263 21.37 -3.21 9.46
C GLY A 263 21.38 -4.71 9.05
N GLY A 264 20.20 -5.38 9.15
CA GLY A 264 20.06 -6.81 8.88
C GLY A 264 20.35 -7.72 10.09
N GLY A 265 20.93 -7.17 11.17
CA GLY A 265 21.30 -7.90 12.39
C GLY A 265 20.18 -8.05 13.41
N PRO A 266 20.51 -8.62 14.60
CA PRO A 266 21.70 -9.43 14.84
C PRO A 266 21.67 -10.78 14.09
N GLU A 267 22.83 -11.37 13.81
CA GLU A 267 22.97 -12.72 13.21
C GLU A 267 22.11 -12.94 11.93
N ASN A 268 21.98 -11.91 11.08
CA ASN A 268 21.10 -11.89 9.91
C ASN A 268 19.61 -12.10 10.20
N ALA A 269 19.17 -11.95 11.46
CA ALA A 269 17.77 -12.19 11.86
C ALA A 269 16.76 -11.26 11.19
N THR A 270 17.20 -10.15 10.63
CA THR A 270 16.33 -9.17 9.96
C THR A 270 16.74 -8.90 8.50
N VAL A 271 17.64 -9.71 7.92
CA VAL A 271 17.91 -9.64 6.50
C VAL A 271 16.66 -10.09 5.75
N THR A 272 16.03 -9.17 5.01
CA THR A 272 14.88 -9.43 4.15
C THR A 272 15.30 -9.59 2.69
N VAL A 273 14.42 -10.10 1.83
CA VAL A 273 14.73 -10.27 0.40
C VAL A 273 15.09 -8.93 -0.24
N LEU A 274 14.36 -7.85 0.05
CA LEU A 274 14.68 -6.54 -0.51
C LEU A 274 15.98 -5.96 0.04
N TYR A 275 16.31 -6.24 1.31
CA TYR A 275 17.60 -5.87 1.88
C TYR A 275 18.75 -6.69 1.26
N LEU A 276 18.54 -7.98 0.98
CA LEU A 276 19.51 -8.81 0.27
C LEU A 276 19.75 -8.32 -1.18
N ILE A 277 18.68 -7.91 -1.90
CA ILE A 277 18.79 -7.25 -3.21
C ILE A 277 19.68 -6.00 -3.11
N TYR A 278 19.49 -5.17 -2.09
CA TYR A 278 20.34 -4.01 -1.84
C TYR A 278 21.80 -4.40 -1.60
N LYS A 279 22.08 -5.44 -0.80
CA LYS A 279 23.44 -5.95 -0.56
C LYS A 279 24.11 -6.35 -1.88
N TYR A 280 23.42 -7.12 -2.71
CA TYR A 280 23.94 -7.55 -4.01
C TYR A 280 24.25 -6.34 -4.92
N ALA A 281 23.30 -5.40 -5.05
CA ALA A 281 23.47 -4.26 -5.94
C ALA A 281 24.56 -3.30 -5.46
N PHE A 282 24.55 -2.90 -4.19
CA PHE A 282 25.31 -1.74 -3.70
C PHE A 282 26.49 -2.10 -2.81
N LEU A 283 26.51 -3.26 -2.13
CA LEU A 283 27.64 -3.68 -1.34
C LEU A 283 28.56 -4.62 -2.11
N TYR A 284 27.98 -5.54 -2.92
CA TYR A 284 28.77 -6.51 -3.69
C TYR A 284 29.00 -6.07 -5.15
N ASN A 285 28.38 -4.96 -5.60
CA ASN A 285 28.40 -4.49 -6.99
C ASN A 285 27.96 -5.55 -8.01
N ASP A 286 27.14 -6.50 -7.60
CA ASP A 286 26.60 -7.58 -8.40
C ASP A 286 25.15 -7.29 -8.83
N PHE A 287 25.02 -6.48 -9.86
CA PHE A 287 23.69 -6.11 -10.38
C PHE A 287 22.96 -7.30 -11.04
N GLY A 288 23.71 -8.26 -11.60
CA GLY A 288 23.12 -9.48 -12.15
C GLY A 288 22.40 -10.31 -11.10
N GLY A 289 23.04 -10.53 -9.94
CA GLY A 289 22.44 -11.21 -8.80
C GLY A 289 21.28 -10.44 -8.17
N ALA A 290 21.43 -9.12 -7.99
CA ALA A 290 20.37 -8.26 -7.49
C ALA A 290 19.11 -8.30 -8.39
N CYS A 291 19.29 -8.22 -9.71
CA CYS A 291 18.19 -8.32 -10.67
C CYS A 291 17.58 -9.73 -10.69
N ALA A 292 18.35 -10.80 -10.52
CA ALA A 292 17.82 -12.15 -10.43
C ALA A 292 16.91 -12.32 -9.20
N LEU A 293 17.33 -11.83 -8.02
CA LEU A 293 16.46 -11.78 -6.81
C LEU A 293 15.22 -10.95 -7.02
N SER A 294 15.34 -9.78 -7.67
CA SER A 294 14.20 -8.91 -7.98
C SER A 294 13.20 -9.59 -8.89
N VAL A 295 13.65 -10.33 -9.91
CA VAL A 295 12.77 -11.11 -10.80
C VAL A 295 12.09 -12.25 -10.04
N MET A 296 12.80 -12.96 -9.14
CA MET A 296 12.17 -13.99 -8.30
C MET A 296 11.05 -13.40 -7.43
N LEU A 297 11.31 -12.27 -6.79
CA LEU A 297 10.31 -11.57 -5.96
C LEU A 297 9.13 -11.09 -6.82
N LEU A 298 9.40 -10.51 -7.99
CA LEU A 298 8.36 -10.06 -8.95
C LEU A 298 7.45 -11.21 -9.38
N VAL A 299 8.03 -12.35 -9.75
CA VAL A 299 7.26 -13.54 -10.18
C VAL A 299 6.42 -14.06 -9.02
N LEU A 300 7.00 -14.19 -7.82
CA LEU A 300 6.26 -14.63 -6.64
C LEU A 300 5.04 -13.72 -6.35
N LEU A 301 5.28 -12.41 -6.24
CA LEU A 301 4.20 -11.44 -5.96
C LEU A 301 3.18 -11.36 -7.11
N GLY A 302 3.62 -11.45 -8.35
CA GLY A 302 2.75 -11.44 -9.53
C GLY A 302 1.83 -12.65 -9.58
N VAL A 303 2.37 -13.86 -9.37
CA VAL A 303 1.59 -15.10 -9.29
C VAL A 303 0.64 -15.06 -8.10
N PHE A 304 1.14 -14.69 -6.91
CA PHE A 304 0.31 -14.55 -5.71
C PHE A 304 -0.86 -13.59 -5.95
N SER A 305 -0.59 -12.39 -6.47
CA SER A 305 -1.63 -11.38 -6.73
C SER A 305 -2.65 -11.87 -7.77
N ALA A 306 -2.20 -12.52 -8.84
CA ALA A 306 -3.10 -13.07 -9.86
C ALA A 306 -4.01 -14.17 -9.31
N VAL A 307 -3.47 -15.08 -8.51
CA VAL A 307 -4.25 -16.13 -7.83
C VAL A 307 -5.23 -15.53 -6.84
N TYR A 308 -4.75 -14.62 -5.99
CA TYR A 308 -5.57 -13.93 -5.00
C TYR A 308 -6.78 -13.23 -5.63
N LEU A 309 -6.54 -12.43 -6.68
CA LEU A 309 -7.60 -11.69 -7.39
C LEU A 309 -8.60 -12.63 -8.08
N ARG A 310 -8.15 -13.79 -8.61
CA ARG A 310 -9.07 -14.77 -9.17
C ARG A 310 -9.98 -15.38 -8.11
N LEU A 311 -9.41 -15.77 -6.97
CA LEU A 311 -10.18 -16.38 -5.87
C LEU A 311 -11.19 -15.41 -5.25
N THR A 312 -10.81 -14.13 -5.11
CA THR A 312 -11.71 -13.11 -4.54
C THR A 312 -12.84 -12.71 -5.49
N ARG A 313 -12.62 -12.69 -6.82
CA ARG A 313 -13.67 -12.40 -7.81
C ARG A 313 -14.71 -13.51 -7.92
N SER A 314 -14.29 -14.78 -7.86
CA SER A 314 -15.22 -15.92 -7.92
C SER A 314 -16.19 -16.00 -6.75
N GLY A 315 -15.97 -15.28 -5.67
CA GLY A 315 -16.89 -15.17 -4.52
C GLY A 315 -17.95 -14.08 -4.66
N GLU A 316 -17.98 -13.30 -5.74
CA GLU A 316 -18.98 -12.27 -6.01
C GLU A 316 -20.11 -12.76 -6.95
N ASP A 317 -19.88 -13.84 -7.71
CA ASP A 317 -20.82 -14.38 -8.69
C ASP A 317 -21.71 -15.52 -8.13
N GLY A 318 -21.63 -15.83 -6.83
CA GLY A 318 -22.44 -16.80 -6.11
C GLY A 318 -23.19 -16.18 -4.95
#